data_b07f442b10824d8ac9fbc92a4fb2ccf9
#
_entry.id   b07f442b10824d8ac9fbc92a4fb2ccf9
#
_cell.length_a   1.000
_cell.length_b   1.000
_cell.length_c   1.000
_cell.angle_alpha   90.00
_cell.angle_beta   90.00
_cell.angle_gamma   90.00
#
_symmetry.space_group_name_H-M   'P 1'
#
loop_
_entity.id
_entity.type
_entity.pdbx_description
1 polymer ?
#
loop_
_entity_poly.entity_id
_entity_poly.type
_entity_poly.pdbx_seq_one_letter_code
_entity_poly.pdbx_strand_id
1 'polypeptide(L)'
;MKKVIQNCLKNCVLISGTDENLSQKIADHLGLKLAKRTSDTFSDGEVHVQILDDIRGKDVFIIQSTNPPLDQHLFPVLLLADAARRGFAKSINLVIPYFGYARQDRMAEPNTPISSKVIADILHSVSINHIITIDLHSAQTQGFFDMTIENITLEKQFADYISNHFKANSFAIASPDAGGVKRARKIADLVHCNDVIIIDKNRYVKNKSKVMNIIGDPKDKNIIIVDDMIDTAGTICHAATALKEHGAKHVSVMATHPVFSGKAYENLANDDIDRVVVTNTLGIKTDFKKADIIDVSEILAENIYQIFSHK
;
A
#
# COMPACT_ATOMS: atom_id res chain seq x y z
N MET A 1 11.21 3.44 -27.96
CA MET A 1 10.61 2.80 -26.79
C MET A 1 9.08 2.96 -26.74
N LYS A 2 8.48 4.17 -26.71
CA LYS A 2 7.01 4.38 -26.62
C LYS A 2 6.17 3.63 -27.69
N LYS A 3 6.60 3.58 -28.97
CA LYS A 3 5.86 2.85 -30.02
C LYS A 3 5.86 1.32 -29.82
N VAL A 4 6.92 0.75 -29.27
CA VAL A 4 7.01 -0.70 -28.98
C VAL A 4 6.07 -1.04 -27.83
N ILE A 5 6.08 -0.23 -26.76
CA ILE A 5 5.16 -0.37 -25.62
C ILE A 5 3.70 -0.31 -26.09
N GLN A 6 3.33 0.67 -26.91
CA GLN A 6 1.97 0.82 -27.42
C GLN A 6 1.51 -0.37 -28.29
N ASN A 7 2.42 -1.00 -29.03
CA ASN A 7 2.06 -2.18 -29.82
C ASN A 7 1.79 -3.41 -28.93
N CYS A 8 2.57 -3.61 -27.87
CA CYS A 8 2.35 -4.70 -26.92
C CYS A 8 1.03 -4.51 -26.15
N LEU A 9 0.69 -3.26 -25.80
CA LEU A 9 -0.50 -2.92 -25.01
C LEU A 9 -1.78 -2.68 -25.84
N LYS A 10 -1.77 -2.97 -27.14
CA LYS A 10 -2.91 -2.74 -28.05
C LYS A 10 -4.23 -3.39 -27.54
N ASN A 11 -4.11 -4.50 -26.85
CA ASN A 11 -5.25 -5.23 -26.29
C ASN A 11 -5.44 -5.00 -24.78
N CYS A 12 -4.73 -4.01 -24.21
CA CYS A 12 -4.85 -3.64 -22.80
C CYS A 12 -5.94 -2.57 -22.63
N VAL A 13 -6.82 -2.78 -21.66
CA VAL A 13 -7.84 -1.80 -21.24
C VAL A 13 -7.68 -1.52 -19.76
N LEU A 14 -7.51 -0.25 -19.41
CA LEU A 14 -7.42 0.21 -18.03
C LEU A 14 -8.75 0.79 -17.60
N ILE A 15 -9.28 0.32 -16.47
CA ILE A 15 -10.50 0.82 -15.86
C ILE A 15 -10.15 1.37 -14.49
N SER A 16 -10.47 2.64 -14.25
CA SER A 16 -10.34 3.22 -12.92
C SER A 16 -11.45 2.73 -12.01
N GLY A 17 -11.13 2.41 -10.78
CA GLY A 17 -12.08 2.32 -9.68
C GLY A 17 -12.48 3.72 -9.17
N THR A 18 -12.40 3.96 -7.86
CA THR A 18 -12.75 5.25 -7.24
C THR A 18 -11.59 6.25 -7.24
N ASP A 19 -10.34 5.80 -7.30
CA ASP A 19 -9.15 6.65 -7.38
C ASP A 19 -8.75 6.91 -8.84
N GLU A 20 -9.32 7.95 -9.42
CA GLU A 20 -9.01 8.34 -10.80
C GLU A 20 -7.60 8.94 -10.93
N ASN A 21 -7.05 9.58 -9.89
CA ASN A 21 -5.75 10.24 -9.98
C ASN A 21 -4.61 9.22 -10.19
N LEU A 22 -4.52 8.21 -9.33
CA LEU A 22 -3.51 7.15 -9.48
C LEU A 22 -3.71 6.38 -10.80
N SER A 23 -4.96 6.06 -11.13
CA SER A 23 -5.31 5.36 -12.37
C SER A 23 -4.88 6.15 -13.60
N GLN A 24 -5.10 7.48 -13.62
CA GLN A 24 -4.69 8.34 -14.74
C GLN A 24 -3.16 8.40 -14.86
N LYS A 25 -2.43 8.53 -13.76
CA LYS A 25 -0.95 8.51 -13.80
C LYS A 25 -0.41 7.18 -14.34
N ILE A 26 -0.99 6.05 -13.96
CA ILE A 26 -0.61 4.73 -14.52
C ILE A 26 -0.89 4.71 -16.04
N ALA A 27 -2.05 5.19 -16.47
CA ALA A 27 -2.40 5.27 -17.88
C ALA A 27 -1.43 6.15 -18.67
N ASP A 28 -1.03 7.29 -18.11
CA ASP A 28 -0.08 8.22 -18.73
C ASP A 28 1.31 7.58 -18.92
N HIS A 29 1.81 6.84 -17.91
CA HIS A 29 3.07 6.08 -18.02
C HIS A 29 3.01 5.02 -19.13
N LEU A 30 1.88 4.33 -19.27
CA LEU A 30 1.67 3.32 -20.33
C LEU A 30 1.36 3.93 -21.70
N GLY A 31 1.07 5.23 -21.77
CA GLY A 31 0.60 5.89 -22.99
C GLY A 31 -0.78 5.42 -23.44
N LEU A 32 -1.62 4.98 -22.50
CA LEU A 32 -2.99 4.53 -22.68
C LEU A 32 -3.99 5.57 -22.18
N LYS A 33 -5.26 5.35 -22.50
CA LYS A 33 -6.38 6.09 -21.91
C LYS A 33 -7.16 5.17 -20.99
N LEU A 34 -7.73 5.75 -19.94
CA LEU A 34 -8.71 5.05 -19.14
C LEU A 34 -9.98 4.79 -19.94
N ALA A 35 -10.53 3.60 -19.83
CA ALA A 35 -11.81 3.25 -20.42
C ALA A 35 -12.94 4.03 -19.75
N LYS A 36 -13.90 4.42 -20.56
CA LYS A 36 -15.11 5.10 -20.09
C LYS A 36 -16.00 4.11 -19.34
N ARG A 37 -16.48 4.52 -18.19
CA ARG A 37 -17.42 3.77 -17.37
C ARG A 37 -18.40 4.70 -16.69
N THR A 38 -19.53 4.17 -16.25
CA THR A 38 -20.38 4.79 -15.24
C THR A 38 -20.29 4.03 -13.93
N SER A 39 -20.49 4.72 -12.82
CA SER A 39 -20.60 4.13 -11.49
C SER A 39 -21.54 5.05 -10.70
N ASP A 40 -22.77 4.62 -10.57
CA ASP A 40 -23.84 5.36 -9.93
C ASP A 40 -24.35 4.58 -8.71
N THR A 41 -24.98 5.26 -7.79
CA THR A 41 -25.64 4.64 -6.64
C THR A 41 -27.12 4.93 -6.72
N PHE A 42 -27.95 3.89 -6.68
CA PHE A 42 -29.38 4.03 -6.61
C PHE A 42 -29.84 4.62 -5.27
N SER A 43 -31.08 5.06 -5.20
CA SER A 43 -31.65 5.69 -3.98
C SER A 43 -31.71 4.76 -2.77
N ASP A 44 -31.71 3.46 -2.98
CA ASP A 44 -31.65 2.41 -1.97
C ASP A 44 -30.22 2.04 -1.52
N GLY A 45 -29.20 2.65 -2.18
CA GLY A 45 -27.80 2.41 -1.88
C GLY A 45 -27.12 1.35 -2.75
N GLU A 46 -27.84 0.68 -3.64
CA GLU A 46 -27.22 -0.28 -4.57
C GLU A 46 -26.32 0.42 -5.58
N VAL A 47 -25.13 -0.14 -5.79
CA VAL A 47 -24.17 0.37 -6.77
C VAL A 47 -24.43 -0.23 -8.13
N HIS A 48 -24.50 0.63 -9.15
CA HIS A 48 -24.59 0.25 -10.56
C HIS A 48 -23.32 0.65 -11.28
N VAL A 49 -22.74 -0.27 -12.08
CA VAL A 49 -21.57 0.00 -12.92
C VAL A 49 -21.84 -0.42 -14.35
N GLN A 50 -21.27 0.34 -15.31
CA GLN A 50 -21.29 -0.04 -16.72
C GLN A 50 -19.96 0.33 -17.36
N ILE A 51 -19.35 -0.59 -18.11
CA ILE A 51 -18.19 -0.34 -18.96
C ILE A 51 -18.72 0.09 -20.33
N LEU A 52 -18.33 1.29 -20.80
CA LEU A 52 -18.88 1.89 -22.01
C LEU A 52 -18.02 1.60 -23.25
N ASP A 53 -16.73 1.34 -23.05
CA ASP A 53 -15.80 1.02 -24.13
C ASP A 53 -15.83 -0.46 -24.49
N ASP A 54 -15.47 -0.79 -25.73
CA ASP A 54 -15.36 -2.19 -26.16
C ASP A 54 -14.19 -2.89 -25.48
N ILE A 55 -14.50 -3.99 -24.78
CA ILE A 55 -13.53 -4.81 -24.02
C ILE A 55 -13.46 -6.26 -24.52
N ARG A 56 -14.21 -6.59 -25.56
CA ARG A 56 -14.27 -7.96 -26.08
C ARG A 56 -12.90 -8.45 -26.56
N GLY A 57 -12.48 -9.57 -25.99
CA GLY A 57 -11.18 -10.19 -26.33
C GLY A 57 -9.96 -9.44 -25.81
N LYS A 58 -10.14 -8.43 -24.95
CA LYS A 58 -9.06 -7.63 -24.39
C LYS A 58 -8.67 -8.07 -22.99
N ASP A 59 -7.44 -7.77 -22.59
CA ASP A 59 -6.93 -7.93 -21.24
C ASP A 59 -7.31 -6.67 -20.44
N VAL A 60 -8.24 -6.82 -19.48
CA VAL A 60 -8.80 -5.72 -18.67
C VAL A 60 -8.04 -5.62 -17.37
N PHE A 61 -7.64 -4.41 -16.99
CA PHE A 61 -7.04 -4.08 -15.69
C PHE A 61 -7.94 -3.10 -14.93
N ILE A 62 -8.47 -3.52 -13.80
CA ILE A 62 -9.25 -2.70 -12.89
C ILE A 62 -8.30 -2.18 -11.81
N ILE A 63 -8.18 -0.87 -11.64
CA ILE A 63 -7.26 -0.24 -10.70
C ILE A 63 -8.05 0.31 -9.54
N GLN A 64 -7.92 -0.29 -8.33
CA GLN A 64 -8.66 0.10 -7.14
C GLN A 64 -7.99 -0.36 -5.86
N SER A 65 -7.60 0.54 -4.99
CA SER A 65 -7.27 0.22 -3.59
C SER A 65 -8.53 -0.10 -2.78
N THR A 66 -8.44 -1.10 -1.91
CA THR A 66 -9.56 -1.54 -1.07
C THR A 66 -9.44 -0.98 0.36
N ASN A 67 -9.33 0.35 0.46
CA ASN A 67 -9.29 1.09 1.71
C ASN A 67 -10.67 1.22 2.38
N PRO A 68 -10.74 1.61 3.66
CA PRO A 68 -11.99 1.95 4.32
C PRO A 68 -12.71 3.17 3.67
N PRO A 69 -14.03 3.20 3.57
CA PRO A 69 -14.97 2.12 3.86
C PRO A 69 -14.89 1.01 2.79
N LEU A 70 -14.68 -0.25 3.23
CA LEU A 70 -14.36 -1.33 2.31
C LEU A 70 -15.51 -1.67 1.34
N ASP A 71 -16.74 -1.61 1.81
CA ASP A 71 -17.95 -1.82 1.01
C ASP A 71 -18.01 -0.88 -0.21
N GLN A 72 -17.60 0.38 -0.03
CA GLN A 72 -17.58 1.39 -1.10
C GLN A 72 -16.45 1.21 -2.10
N HIS A 73 -15.41 0.46 -1.75
CA HIS A 73 -14.23 0.26 -2.60
C HIS A 73 -14.13 -1.16 -3.16
N LEU A 74 -14.53 -2.17 -2.39
CA LEU A 74 -14.48 -3.57 -2.85
C LEU A 74 -15.67 -3.92 -3.76
N PHE A 75 -16.90 -3.53 -3.37
CA PHE A 75 -18.10 -3.92 -4.09
C PHE A 75 -18.09 -3.45 -5.55
N PRO A 76 -17.75 -2.20 -5.88
CA PRO A 76 -17.61 -1.74 -7.27
C PRO A 76 -16.62 -2.56 -8.09
N VAL A 77 -15.52 -3.03 -7.48
CA VAL A 77 -14.54 -3.91 -8.14
C VAL A 77 -15.18 -5.23 -8.56
N LEU A 78 -15.96 -5.85 -7.66
CA LEU A 78 -16.63 -7.11 -7.96
C LEU A 78 -17.63 -6.97 -9.11
N LEU A 79 -18.39 -5.87 -9.11
CA LEU A 79 -19.36 -5.57 -10.18
C LEU A 79 -18.65 -5.25 -11.51
N LEU A 80 -17.54 -4.49 -11.49
CA LEU A 80 -16.75 -4.23 -12.69
C LEU A 80 -16.12 -5.51 -13.26
N ALA A 81 -15.65 -6.42 -12.39
CA ALA A 81 -15.10 -7.70 -12.82
C ALA A 81 -16.19 -8.58 -13.48
N ASP A 82 -17.38 -8.67 -12.91
CA ASP A 82 -18.49 -9.41 -13.54
C ASP A 82 -18.94 -8.74 -14.85
N ALA A 83 -19.01 -7.41 -14.90
CA ALA A 83 -19.29 -6.67 -16.14
C ALA A 83 -18.24 -6.97 -17.22
N ALA A 84 -16.94 -7.00 -16.85
CA ALA A 84 -15.87 -7.33 -17.79
C ALA A 84 -15.99 -8.78 -18.29
N ARG A 85 -16.31 -9.74 -17.41
CA ARG A 85 -16.56 -11.14 -17.77
C ARG A 85 -17.73 -11.27 -18.75
N ARG A 86 -18.84 -10.59 -18.48
CA ARG A 86 -20.02 -10.59 -19.39
C ARG A 86 -19.77 -9.86 -20.70
N GLY A 87 -18.87 -8.87 -20.70
CA GLY A 87 -18.38 -8.18 -21.90
C GLY A 87 -17.37 -9.00 -22.72
N PHE A 88 -17.12 -10.26 -22.35
CA PHE A 88 -16.19 -11.18 -23.01
C PHE A 88 -14.74 -10.68 -22.98
N ALA A 89 -14.30 -10.06 -21.90
CA ALA A 89 -12.87 -9.79 -21.68
C ALA A 89 -12.08 -11.12 -21.76
N LYS A 90 -10.87 -11.05 -22.32
CA LYS A 90 -9.97 -12.21 -22.41
C LYS A 90 -9.37 -12.57 -21.05
N SER A 91 -9.00 -11.57 -20.28
CA SER A 91 -8.57 -11.71 -18.89
C SER A 91 -9.03 -10.50 -18.08
N ILE A 92 -9.20 -10.72 -16.78
CA ILE A 92 -9.57 -9.69 -15.81
C ILE A 92 -8.48 -9.65 -14.76
N ASN A 93 -7.74 -8.54 -14.73
CA ASN A 93 -6.61 -8.34 -13.83
C ASN A 93 -6.95 -7.20 -12.88
N LEU A 94 -6.54 -7.32 -11.64
CA LEU A 94 -6.85 -6.35 -10.60
C LEU A 94 -5.58 -5.75 -10.06
N VAL A 95 -5.47 -4.43 -10.14
CA VAL A 95 -4.40 -3.67 -9.51
C VAL A 95 -4.95 -3.10 -8.21
N ILE A 96 -4.55 -3.69 -7.09
CA ILE A 96 -4.93 -3.28 -5.73
C ILE A 96 -3.69 -2.76 -5.01
N PRO A 97 -3.33 -1.48 -5.16
CA PRO A 97 -2.14 -0.93 -4.49
C PRO A 97 -2.17 -1.15 -2.98
N TYR A 98 -3.32 -0.96 -2.33
CA TYR A 98 -3.56 -1.31 -0.94
C TYR A 98 -4.62 -2.41 -0.83
N PHE A 99 -4.25 -3.56 -0.26
CA PHE A 99 -5.16 -4.68 0.02
C PHE A 99 -5.74 -4.56 1.43
N GLY A 100 -7.01 -4.21 1.51
CA GLY A 100 -7.74 -4.14 2.78
C GLY A 100 -7.88 -5.52 3.43
N TYR A 101 -8.07 -5.56 4.76
CA TYR A 101 -8.06 -6.78 5.59
C TYR A 101 -6.73 -7.55 5.63
N ALA A 102 -5.66 -7.08 5.01
CA ALA A 102 -4.35 -7.74 5.02
C ALA A 102 -3.82 -8.07 6.43
N ARG A 103 -4.22 -7.28 7.45
CA ARG A 103 -3.85 -7.46 8.88
C ARG A 103 -4.60 -8.61 9.56
N GLN A 104 -5.67 -9.15 8.96
CA GLN A 104 -6.47 -10.25 9.47
C GLN A 104 -6.13 -11.54 8.70
N ASP A 105 -4.85 -11.89 8.73
CA ASP A 105 -4.25 -13.00 7.98
C ASP A 105 -4.20 -14.33 8.75
N ARG A 106 -4.71 -14.35 9.98
CA ARG A 106 -4.75 -15.52 10.87
C ARG A 106 -5.90 -15.42 11.87
N MET A 107 -6.29 -16.54 12.43
CA MET A 107 -7.13 -16.56 13.62
C MET A 107 -6.33 -16.01 14.81
N ALA A 108 -6.62 -14.78 15.23
CA ALA A 108 -5.98 -14.15 16.38
C ALA A 108 -6.52 -14.69 17.71
N GLU A 109 -7.80 -15.07 17.73
CA GLU A 109 -8.53 -15.63 18.87
C GLU A 109 -9.45 -16.76 18.40
N PRO A 110 -9.92 -17.65 19.30
CA PRO A 110 -10.89 -18.68 18.93
C PRO A 110 -12.14 -18.05 18.27
N ASN A 111 -12.63 -18.70 17.22
CA ASN A 111 -13.83 -18.29 16.48
C ASN A 111 -13.74 -16.94 15.74
N THR A 112 -12.54 -16.41 15.52
CA THR A 112 -12.32 -15.24 14.62
C THR A 112 -12.08 -15.70 13.18
N PRO A 113 -12.50 -14.90 12.17
CA PRO A 113 -12.24 -15.23 10.77
C PRO A 113 -10.79 -15.00 10.38
N ILE A 114 -10.37 -15.58 9.26
CA ILE A 114 -9.21 -15.14 8.49
C ILE A 114 -9.76 -14.25 7.36
N SER A 115 -9.98 -12.97 7.67
CA SER A 115 -10.73 -12.09 6.76
C SER A 115 -10.03 -11.86 5.43
N SER A 116 -8.69 -11.84 5.41
CA SER A 116 -7.92 -11.74 4.17
C SER A 116 -8.18 -12.93 3.23
N LYS A 117 -8.37 -14.16 3.78
CA LYS A 117 -8.76 -15.33 2.96
C LYS A 117 -10.18 -15.19 2.41
N VAL A 118 -11.11 -14.70 3.22
CA VAL A 118 -12.50 -14.46 2.76
C VAL A 118 -12.51 -13.49 1.58
N ILE A 119 -11.75 -12.39 1.64
CA ILE A 119 -11.66 -11.43 0.53
C ILE A 119 -11.02 -12.08 -0.70
N ALA A 120 -9.96 -12.87 -0.52
CA ALA A 120 -9.33 -13.60 -1.64
C ALA A 120 -10.31 -14.53 -2.35
N ASP A 121 -11.15 -15.27 -1.59
CA ASP A 121 -12.17 -16.16 -2.15
C ASP A 121 -13.26 -15.40 -2.90
N ILE A 122 -13.72 -14.25 -2.37
CA ILE A 122 -14.68 -13.39 -3.04
C ILE A 122 -14.10 -12.88 -4.38
N LEU A 123 -12.85 -12.43 -4.41
CA LEU A 123 -12.19 -12.00 -5.64
C LEU A 123 -12.06 -13.14 -6.66
N HIS A 124 -11.78 -14.36 -6.20
CA HIS A 124 -11.75 -15.53 -7.07
C HIS A 124 -13.13 -15.81 -7.71
N SER A 125 -14.21 -15.66 -6.96
CA SER A 125 -15.57 -15.95 -7.41
C SER A 125 -16.04 -15.09 -8.60
N VAL A 126 -15.45 -13.91 -8.80
CA VAL A 126 -15.75 -13.01 -9.92
C VAL A 126 -14.76 -13.11 -11.08
N SER A 127 -14.03 -14.24 -11.16
CA SER A 127 -13.16 -14.60 -12.29
C SER A 127 -11.97 -13.67 -12.49
N ILE A 128 -11.41 -13.12 -11.43
CA ILE A 128 -10.14 -12.40 -11.49
C ILE A 128 -9.01 -13.40 -11.77
N ASN A 129 -8.18 -13.10 -12.77
CA ASN A 129 -7.10 -13.97 -13.22
C ASN A 129 -5.76 -13.66 -12.56
N HIS A 130 -5.50 -12.37 -12.29
CA HIS A 130 -4.23 -11.90 -11.75
C HIS A 130 -4.44 -10.69 -10.86
N ILE A 131 -3.65 -10.57 -9.80
CA ILE A 131 -3.64 -9.44 -8.89
C ILE A 131 -2.24 -8.84 -8.84
N ILE A 132 -2.14 -7.51 -8.92
CA ILE A 132 -0.94 -6.74 -8.62
C ILE A 132 -1.23 -5.94 -7.35
N THR A 133 -0.39 -6.08 -6.34
CA THR A 133 -0.51 -5.34 -5.07
C THR A 133 0.84 -4.86 -4.60
N ILE A 134 0.86 -3.96 -3.61
CA ILE A 134 2.09 -3.41 -3.05
C ILE A 134 2.15 -3.77 -1.56
N ASP A 135 3.31 -4.21 -1.09
CA ASP A 135 3.66 -4.41 0.33
C ASP A 135 2.54 -5.03 1.17
N LEU A 136 2.13 -6.25 0.86
CA LEU A 136 1.21 -7.00 1.72
C LEU A 136 1.73 -7.04 3.16
N HIS A 137 0.86 -6.82 4.14
CA HIS A 137 1.19 -6.86 5.56
C HIS A 137 1.96 -8.13 5.97
N SER A 138 1.59 -9.25 5.36
CA SER A 138 2.26 -10.55 5.53
C SER A 138 2.48 -11.19 4.16
N ALA A 139 3.71 -11.57 3.84
CA ALA A 139 4.03 -12.21 2.57
C ALA A 139 3.30 -13.56 2.39
N GLN A 140 2.96 -14.23 3.49
CA GLN A 140 2.23 -15.51 3.47
C GLN A 140 0.80 -15.37 2.97
N THR A 141 0.21 -14.16 3.04
CA THR A 141 -1.12 -13.87 2.49
C THR A 141 -1.23 -14.20 1.00
N GLN A 142 -0.11 -14.18 0.26
CA GLN A 142 -0.09 -14.62 -1.14
C GLN A 142 -0.61 -16.06 -1.32
N GLY A 143 -0.41 -16.93 -0.34
CA GLY A 143 -0.90 -18.31 -0.35
C GLY A 143 -2.43 -18.44 -0.16
N PHE A 144 -3.15 -17.36 0.10
CA PHE A 144 -4.62 -17.38 0.21
C PHE A 144 -5.33 -17.24 -1.13
N PHE A 145 -4.60 -16.82 -2.16
CA PHE A 145 -5.15 -16.56 -3.49
C PHE A 145 -4.99 -17.78 -4.39
N ASP A 146 -6.09 -18.22 -5.02
CA ASP A 146 -6.08 -19.27 -6.03
C ASP A 146 -5.65 -18.74 -7.42
N MET A 147 -5.76 -17.41 -7.63
CA MET A 147 -5.20 -16.73 -8.80
C MET A 147 -3.76 -16.27 -8.53
N THR A 148 -3.03 -15.96 -9.60
CA THR A 148 -1.68 -15.40 -9.46
C THR A 148 -1.72 -14.02 -8.82
N ILE A 149 -0.85 -13.79 -7.83
CA ILE A 149 -0.69 -12.49 -7.18
C ILE A 149 0.77 -12.05 -7.24
N GLU A 150 0.98 -10.83 -7.67
CA GLU A 150 2.28 -10.17 -7.65
C GLU A 150 2.29 -9.13 -6.53
N ASN A 151 3.16 -9.34 -5.55
CA ASN A 151 3.34 -8.44 -4.42
C ASN A 151 4.63 -7.64 -4.63
N ILE A 152 4.48 -6.41 -5.10
CA ILE A 152 5.59 -5.47 -5.29
C ILE A 152 6.05 -4.99 -3.92
N THR A 153 7.37 -4.93 -3.69
CA THR A 153 7.93 -4.36 -2.45
C THR A 153 8.64 -3.05 -2.73
N LEU A 154 8.48 -2.06 -1.84
CA LEU A 154 9.00 -0.70 -2.03
C LEU A 154 10.28 -0.40 -1.25
N GLU A 155 10.98 -1.40 -0.74
CA GLU A 155 12.22 -1.16 0.01
C GLU A 155 13.26 -0.39 -0.81
N LYS A 156 13.33 -0.63 -2.14
CA LYS A 156 14.22 0.11 -3.03
C LYS A 156 13.82 1.57 -3.16
N GLN A 157 12.55 1.88 -3.37
CA GLN A 157 12.02 3.25 -3.48
C GLN A 157 12.26 4.03 -2.18
N PHE A 158 12.12 3.36 -1.03
CA PHE A 158 12.44 3.95 0.27
C PHE A 158 13.93 4.18 0.43
N ALA A 159 14.77 3.24 0.02
CA ALA A 159 16.23 3.40 0.04
C ALA A 159 16.69 4.56 -0.86
N ASP A 160 16.12 4.67 -2.06
CA ASP A 160 16.40 5.78 -2.98
C ASP A 160 15.97 7.12 -2.38
N TYR A 161 14.79 7.20 -1.75
CA TYR A 161 14.35 8.40 -1.05
C TYR A 161 15.31 8.77 0.10
N ILE A 162 15.69 7.81 0.94
CA ILE A 162 16.62 8.02 2.06
C ILE A 162 17.97 8.54 1.55
N SER A 163 18.53 7.90 0.53
CA SER A 163 19.81 8.28 -0.05
C SER A 163 19.82 9.70 -0.62
N ASN A 164 18.68 10.18 -1.11
CA ASN A 164 18.54 11.51 -1.67
C ASN A 164 18.29 12.61 -0.61
N HIS A 165 17.77 12.26 0.58
CA HIS A 165 17.34 13.25 1.57
C HIS A 165 18.14 13.23 2.87
N PHE A 166 18.90 12.18 3.13
CA PHE A 166 19.69 12.03 4.35
C PHE A 166 21.17 11.82 4.03
N LYS A 167 22.05 12.44 4.82
CA LYS A 167 23.50 12.23 4.67
C LYS A 167 23.88 10.83 5.15
N ALA A 168 24.73 10.15 4.40
CA ALA A 168 25.29 8.87 4.81
C ALA A 168 25.84 8.92 6.24
N ASN A 169 25.69 7.85 7.01
CA ASN A 169 26.13 7.70 8.41
C ASN A 169 25.55 8.71 9.41
N SER A 170 24.50 9.47 9.04
CA SER A 170 23.87 10.44 9.95
C SER A 170 22.49 9.97 10.46
N PHE A 171 22.08 8.76 10.12
CA PHE A 171 20.76 8.22 10.47
C PHE A 171 20.85 6.76 10.91
N ALA A 172 19.79 6.31 11.59
CA ALA A 172 19.53 4.90 11.89
C ALA A 172 18.12 4.52 11.41
N ILE A 173 17.95 3.28 10.97
CA ILE A 173 16.65 2.75 10.59
C ILE A 173 15.99 2.11 11.80
N ALA A 174 14.73 2.43 12.06
CA ALA A 174 14.00 1.88 13.21
C ALA A 174 12.77 1.07 12.77
N SER A 175 12.54 -0.03 13.47
CA SER A 175 11.28 -0.79 13.39
C SER A 175 10.38 -0.43 14.57
N PRO A 176 9.09 -0.09 14.35
CA PRO A 176 8.17 0.28 15.43
C PRO A 176 7.70 -0.93 16.26
N ASP A 177 8.03 -2.15 15.84
CA ASP A 177 7.76 -3.39 16.55
C ASP A 177 8.63 -4.56 16.03
N ALA A 178 8.49 -5.73 16.66
CA ALA A 178 9.25 -6.92 16.27
C ALA A 178 8.89 -7.44 14.87
N GLY A 179 7.68 -7.21 14.38
CA GLY A 179 7.20 -7.68 13.06
C GLY A 179 7.87 -6.97 11.89
N GLY A 180 8.15 -5.68 12.03
CA GLY A 180 8.76 -4.84 10.99
C GLY A 180 10.28 -4.97 10.87
N VAL A 181 10.97 -5.71 11.77
CA VAL A 181 12.44 -5.79 11.82
C VAL A 181 13.05 -6.27 10.49
N LYS A 182 12.41 -7.22 9.82
CA LYS A 182 12.91 -7.72 8.52
C LYS A 182 12.92 -6.62 7.46
N ARG A 183 11.87 -5.78 7.41
CA ARG A 183 11.77 -4.63 6.50
C ARG A 183 12.84 -3.59 6.84
N ALA A 184 12.97 -3.22 8.13
CA ALA A 184 13.95 -2.27 8.58
C ALA A 184 15.38 -2.69 8.20
N ARG A 185 15.74 -3.97 8.37
CA ARG A 185 17.04 -4.51 7.97
C ARG A 185 17.27 -4.45 6.47
N LYS A 186 16.29 -4.87 5.66
CA LYS A 186 16.41 -4.77 4.20
C LYS A 186 16.67 -3.35 3.72
N ILE A 187 15.95 -2.37 4.27
CA ILE A 187 16.17 -0.95 3.91
C ILE A 187 17.55 -0.50 4.40
N ALA A 188 17.94 -0.86 5.63
CA ALA A 188 19.26 -0.55 6.17
C ALA A 188 20.40 -1.10 5.30
N ASP A 189 20.28 -2.35 4.84
CA ASP A 189 21.25 -2.97 3.92
C ASP A 189 21.34 -2.21 2.59
N LEU A 190 20.21 -1.80 2.01
CA LEU A 190 20.17 -1.06 0.74
C LEU A 190 20.79 0.34 0.84
N VAL A 191 20.71 1.00 2.00
CA VAL A 191 21.31 2.32 2.24
C VAL A 191 22.65 2.25 2.94
N HIS A 192 23.23 1.06 3.10
CA HIS A 192 24.49 0.80 3.80
C HIS A 192 24.52 1.37 5.24
N CYS A 193 23.39 1.29 5.94
CA CYS A 193 23.25 1.70 7.34
C CYS A 193 23.42 0.50 8.27
N ASN A 194 24.42 0.55 9.16
CA ASN A 194 24.65 -0.52 10.13
C ASN A 194 23.77 -0.40 11.39
N ASP A 195 23.18 0.76 11.60
CA ASP A 195 22.42 1.06 12.81
C ASP A 195 20.93 0.72 12.61
N VAL A 196 20.49 -0.41 13.16
CA VAL A 196 19.08 -0.79 13.19
C VAL A 196 18.57 -0.75 14.64
N ILE A 197 17.52 0.03 14.86
CA ILE A 197 16.87 0.20 16.15
C ILE A 197 15.56 -0.59 16.16
N ILE A 198 15.28 -1.29 17.25
CA ILE A 198 14.03 -2.03 17.42
C ILE A 198 13.29 -1.45 18.62
N ILE A 199 12.03 -1.09 18.42
CA ILE A 199 11.16 -0.57 19.47
C ILE A 199 10.22 -1.70 19.88
N ASP A 200 10.44 -2.26 21.06
CA ASP A 200 9.64 -3.35 21.61
C ASP A 200 8.57 -2.83 22.58
N LYS A 201 7.33 -3.30 22.38
CA LYS A 201 6.21 -2.97 23.25
C LYS A 201 6.12 -3.97 24.37
N ASN A 202 6.45 -3.57 25.57
CA ASN A 202 6.25 -4.41 26.76
C ASN A 202 4.75 -4.51 27.10
N ARG A 203 4.10 -5.62 26.71
CA ARG A 203 2.66 -5.88 26.93
C ARG A 203 2.34 -6.39 28.35
N TYR A 204 3.35 -6.57 29.23
CA TYR A 204 3.18 -7.29 30.48
C TYR A 204 2.79 -6.43 31.70
N VAL A 205 2.61 -5.12 31.55
CA VAL A 205 2.24 -4.26 32.68
C VAL A 205 0.86 -3.67 32.48
N LYS A 206 -0.17 -4.29 33.08
CA LYS A 206 -1.50 -3.67 33.23
C LYS A 206 -1.34 -2.39 34.08
N ASN A 207 -1.83 -1.25 33.55
CA ASN A 207 -1.95 0.04 34.26
C ASN A 207 -0.68 0.88 34.49
N LYS A 208 0.42 0.71 33.75
CA LYS A 208 1.48 1.73 33.66
C LYS A 208 1.63 2.22 32.23
N SER A 209 2.01 3.50 32.09
CA SER A 209 2.39 4.09 30.80
C SER A 209 3.21 3.08 29.98
N LYS A 210 2.85 2.89 28.71
CA LYS A 210 3.49 1.88 27.83
C LYS A 210 5.00 2.12 27.80
N VAL A 211 5.75 1.38 28.63
CA VAL A 211 7.22 1.42 28.60
C VAL A 211 7.62 0.74 27.27
N MET A 212 8.26 1.50 26.40
CA MET A 212 8.86 0.99 25.18
C MET A 212 10.33 0.67 25.47
N ASN A 213 10.74 -0.57 25.22
CA ASN A 213 12.14 -0.93 25.23
C ASN A 213 12.75 -0.57 23.87
N ILE A 214 13.83 0.20 23.89
CA ILE A 214 14.60 0.52 22.70
C ILE A 214 15.85 -0.35 22.69
N ILE A 215 15.99 -1.16 21.64
CA ILE A 215 17.18 -1.97 21.38
C ILE A 215 17.98 -1.23 20.31
N GLY A 216 19.19 -0.84 20.62
CA GLY A 216 20.03 0.06 19.80
C GLY A 216 20.20 1.43 20.47
N ASP A 217 21.02 2.29 19.88
CA ASP A 217 21.33 3.61 20.43
C ASP A 217 20.82 4.73 19.49
N PRO A 218 19.73 5.44 19.87
CA PRO A 218 19.19 6.55 19.09
C PRO A 218 19.92 7.88 19.32
N LYS A 219 20.80 7.96 20.34
CA LYS A 219 21.40 9.22 20.75
C LYS A 219 22.15 9.91 19.62
N ASP A 220 21.89 11.18 19.48
CA ASP A 220 22.53 12.09 18.50
C ASP A 220 22.30 11.72 17.02
N LYS A 221 21.36 10.81 16.70
CA LYS A 221 21.06 10.35 15.34
C LYS A 221 19.72 10.87 14.82
N ASN A 222 19.60 10.92 13.50
CA ASN A 222 18.32 11.04 12.80
C ASN A 222 17.73 9.64 12.69
N ILE A 223 16.54 9.43 13.20
CA ILE A 223 15.89 8.11 13.19
C ILE A 223 14.84 8.07 12.09
N ILE A 224 14.83 7.00 11.29
CA ILE A 224 13.84 6.76 10.27
C ILE A 224 13.06 5.51 10.67
N ILE A 225 11.85 5.69 11.19
CA ILE A 225 10.93 4.59 11.50
C ILE A 225 10.32 4.11 10.18
N VAL A 226 10.40 2.80 9.91
CA VAL A 226 9.85 2.20 8.69
C VAL A 226 8.79 1.15 9.02
N ASP A 227 7.65 1.23 8.31
CA ASP A 227 6.53 0.29 8.47
C ASP A 227 5.86 -0.01 7.12
N ASP A 228 4.93 -0.97 7.06
CA ASP A 228 4.10 -1.21 5.88
C ASP A 228 2.95 -0.20 5.77
N MET A 229 2.38 0.19 6.90
CA MET A 229 1.26 1.13 6.91
C MET A 229 1.23 2.02 8.13
N ILE A 230 0.63 3.19 7.99
CA ILE A 230 0.24 4.06 9.09
C ILE A 230 -1.28 4.07 9.16
N ASP A 231 -1.83 3.46 10.21
CA ASP A 231 -3.28 3.44 10.46
C ASP A 231 -3.67 4.64 11.34
N THR A 232 -3.84 4.47 12.64
CA THR A 232 -4.16 5.57 13.59
C THR A 232 -2.94 6.39 14.00
N ALA A 233 -1.74 5.98 13.64
CA ALA A 233 -0.44 6.55 14.02
C ALA A 233 -0.12 6.57 15.53
N GLY A 234 -0.99 6.03 16.38
CA GLY A 234 -0.75 6.07 17.84
C GLY A 234 0.52 5.35 18.27
N THR A 235 0.81 4.17 17.70
CA THR A 235 2.06 3.44 17.96
C THR A 235 3.29 4.22 17.52
N ILE A 236 3.23 4.80 16.34
CA ILE A 236 4.32 5.56 15.73
C ILE A 236 4.60 6.83 16.54
N CYS A 237 3.55 7.53 16.99
CA CYS A 237 3.67 8.70 17.84
C CYS A 237 4.38 8.36 19.15
N HIS A 238 3.95 7.30 19.86
CA HIS A 238 4.62 6.86 21.09
C HIS A 238 6.09 6.44 20.84
N ALA A 239 6.35 5.78 19.72
CA ALA A 239 7.71 5.40 19.33
C ALA A 239 8.60 6.63 19.09
N ALA A 240 8.08 7.64 18.39
CA ALA A 240 8.79 8.88 18.14
C ALA A 240 9.12 9.62 19.45
N THR A 241 8.15 9.76 20.35
CA THR A 241 8.38 10.36 21.67
C THR A 241 9.45 9.61 22.47
N ALA A 242 9.36 8.28 22.52
CA ALA A 242 10.38 7.48 23.23
C ALA A 242 11.77 7.64 22.62
N LEU A 243 11.90 7.72 21.29
CA LEU A 243 13.18 7.96 20.63
C LEU A 243 13.74 9.35 20.96
N LYS A 244 12.90 10.39 20.97
CA LYS A 244 13.31 11.75 21.37
C LYS A 244 13.75 11.80 22.83
N GLU A 245 13.05 11.14 23.75
CA GLU A 245 13.45 11.02 25.16
C GLU A 245 14.81 10.33 25.33
N HIS A 246 15.18 9.41 24.40
CA HIS A 246 16.49 8.75 24.38
C HIS A 246 17.53 9.49 23.55
N GLY A 247 17.30 10.75 23.19
CA GLY A 247 18.28 11.64 22.59
C GLY A 247 18.34 11.61 21.07
N ALA A 248 17.33 11.08 20.37
CA ALA A 248 17.23 11.21 18.91
C ALA A 248 17.14 12.70 18.50
N LYS A 249 17.91 13.10 17.49
CA LYS A 249 17.88 14.49 16.98
C LYS A 249 16.61 14.75 16.20
N HIS A 250 16.34 13.89 15.24
CA HIS A 250 15.17 13.99 14.38
C HIS A 250 14.53 12.60 14.25
N VAL A 251 13.20 12.56 14.12
CA VAL A 251 12.45 11.33 13.86
C VAL A 251 11.61 11.53 12.62
N SER A 252 11.90 10.75 11.59
CA SER A 252 11.09 10.65 10.38
C SER A 252 10.35 9.31 10.37
N VAL A 253 9.17 9.28 9.76
CA VAL A 253 8.34 8.07 9.64
C VAL A 253 8.14 7.79 8.16
N MET A 254 8.38 6.55 7.74
CA MET A 254 8.14 6.10 6.37
C MET A 254 7.22 4.88 6.37
N ALA A 255 6.18 4.91 5.56
CA ALA A 255 5.30 3.76 5.38
C ALA A 255 4.71 3.71 3.96
N THR A 256 4.48 2.50 3.47
CA THR A 256 3.88 2.30 2.16
C THR A 256 2.45 2.84 2.12
N HIS A 257 1.60 2.42 3.07
CA HIS A 257 0.16 2.70 3.02
C HIS A 257 -0.29 3.75 4.03
N PRO A 258 -0.67 4.96 3.58
CA PRO A 258 -1.25 5.98 4.46
C PRO A 258 -2.75 5.70 4.69
N VAL A 259 -3.07 4.72 5.53
CA VAL A 259 -4.47 4.41 5.87
C VAL A 259 -5.11 5.59 6.61
N PHE A 260 -4.36 6.23 7.50
CA PHE A 260 -4.67 7.49 8.19
C PHE A 260 -6.08 7.55 8.78
N SER A 261 -6.47 6.46 9.45
CA SER A 261 -7.77 6.37 10.10
C SER A 261 -7.81 7.10 11.45
N GLY A 262 -9.02 7.42 11.90
CA GLY A 262 -9.27 7.99 13.22
C GLY A 262 -8.48 9.28 13.47
N LYS A 263 -7.60 9.27 14.48
CA LYS A 263 -6.78 10.41 14.90
C LYS A 263 -5.39 10.47 14.24
N ALA A 264 -5.18 9.78 13.12
CA ALA A 264 -3.86 9.70 12.49
C ALA A 264 -3.23 11.06 12.22
N TYR A 265 -3.98 12.00 11.64
CA TYR A 265 -3.47 13.35 11.34
C TYR A 265 -3.08 14.14 12.60
N GLU A 266 -3.86 14.02 13.70
CA GLU A 266 -3.53 14.64 14.99
C GLU A 266 -2.24 14.02 15.55
N ASN A 267 -2.13 12.70 15.54
CA ASN A 267 -0.98 11.99 16.05
C ASN A 267 0.30 12.28 15.23
N LEU A 268 0.19 12.35 13.91
CA LEU A 268 1.31 12.66 13.03
C LEU A 268 1.71 14.15 13.07
N ALA A 269 0.81 15.04 13.51
CA ALA A 269 1.13 16.46 13.74
C ALA A 269 2.01 16.67 14.98
N ASN A 270 2.21 15.65 15.83
CA ASN A 270 3.09 15.71 17.01
C ASN A 270 4.48 16.23 16.65
N ASP A 271 5.03 17.11 17.50
CA ASP A 271 6.33 17.77 17.30
C ASP A 271 7.52 16.80 17.37
N ASP A 272 7.35 15.62 18.00
CA ASP A 272 8.36 14.57 18.02
C ASP A 272 8.56 13.88 16.67
N ILE A 273 7.65 14.07 15.71
CA ILE A 273 7.74 13.58 14.34
C ILE A 273 8.10 14.73 13.42
N ASP A 274 9.30 14.75 12.90
CA ASP A 274 9.80 15.82 12.03
C ASP A 274 9.29 15.72 10.59
N ARG A 275 9.11 14.49 10.07
CA ARG A 275 8.72 14.22 8.68
C ARG A 275 7.92 12.93 8.57
N VAL A 276 6.95 12.91 7.67
CA VAL A 276 6.20 11.72 7.28
C VAL A 276 6.44 11.47 5.80
N VAL A 277 6.80 10.24 5.43
CA VAL A 277 7.00 9.83 4.03
C VAL A 277 6.07 8.67 3.75
N VAL A 278 5.18 8.83 2.79
CA VAL A 278 4.22 7.79 2.41
C VAL A 278 4.12 7.68 0.89
N THR A 279 3.36 6.72 0.42
CA THR A 279 3.11 6.60 -1.02
C THR A 279 1.69 7.06 -1.37
N ASN A 280 1.42 7.17 -2.67
CA ASN A 280 0.07 7.41 -3.18
C ASN A 280 -0.73 6.12 -3.44
N THR A 281 -0.43 5.03 -2.72
CA THR A 281 -1.30 3.82 -2.72
C THR A 281 -2.70 4.11 -2.20
N LEU A 282 -2.82 5.15 -1.38
CA LEU A 282 -4.06 5.74 -0.87
C LEU A 282 -3.96 7.26 -0.90
N GLY A 283 -5.10 7.94 -1.09
CA GLY A 283 -5.15 9.40 -1.02
C GLY A 283 -4.97 9.92 0.40
N ILE A 284 -4.25 11.03 0.55
CA ILE A 284 -4.13 11.76 1.81
C ILE A 284 -4.74 13.16 1.69
N LYS A 285 -5.04 13.80 2.83
CA LYS A 285 -5.53 15.18 2.85
C LYS A 285 -4.49 16.14 2.27
N THR A 286 -4.89 17.00 1.36
CA THR A 286 -4.00 17.92 0.62
C THR A 286 -3.41 19.02 1.49
N ASP A 287 -4.02 19.31 2.65
CA ASP A 287 -3.55 20.28 3.62
C ASP A 287 -2.54 19.73 4.63
N PHE A 288 -2.28 18.43 4.65
CA PHE A 288 -1.28 17.82 5.51
C PHE A 288 0.13 18.02 4.97
N LYS A 289 0.74 19.19 5.30
CA LYS A 289 2.05 19.64 4.77
C LYS A 289 3.26 18.86 5.29
N LYS A 290 3.11 18.02 6.31
CA LYS A 290 4.20 17.25 6.94
C LYS A 290 4.56 15.99 6.13
N ALA A 291 3.76 15.62 5.12
CA ALA A 291 3.95 14.42 4.33
C ALA A 291 4.62 14.69 2.99
N ASP A 292 5.67 13.92 2.70
CA ASP A 292 6.23 13.72 1.37
C ASP A 292 5.61 12.45 0.76
N ILE A 293 5.29 12.51 -0.53
CA ILE A 293 4.62 11.40 -1.23
C ILE A 293 5.56 10.78 -2.27
N ILE A 294 5.83 9.49 -2.13
CA ILE A 294 6.49 8.69 -3.16
C ILE A 294 5.42 8.19 -4.14
N ASP A 295 5.54 8.55 -5.41
CA ASP A 295 4.60 8.12 -6.44
C ASP A 295 4.90 6.69 -6.90
N VAL A 296 3.90 5.81 -6.81
CA VAL A 296 4.00 4.39 -7.19
C VAL A 296 3.40 4.10 -8.58
N SER A 297 2.93 5.11 -9.29
CA SER A 297 2.26 4.92 -10.59
C SER A 297 3.20 4.32 -11.64
N GLU A 298 4.48 4.71 -11.66
CA GLU A 298 5.47 4.20 -12.60
C GLU A 298 5.73 2.70 -12.37
N ILE A 299 5.99 2.28 -11.14
CA ILE A 299 6.25 0.87 -10.82
C ILE A 299 5.03 -0.01 -11.09
N LEU A 300 3.82 0.49 -10.85
CA LEU A 300 2.59 -0.21 -11.20
C LEU A 300 2.42 -0.34 -12.72
N ALA A 301 2.72 0.72 -13.47
CA ALA A 301 2.70 0.71 -14.92
C ALA A 301 3.72 -0.27 -15.51
N GLU A 302 4.94 -0.31 -14.97
CA GLU A 302 5.96 -1.28 -15.35
C GLU A 302 5.50 -2.72 -15.14
N ASN A 303 4.88 -3.03 -13.99
CA ASN A 303 4.37 -4.37 -13.70
C ASN A 303 3.21 -4.76 -14.63
N ILE A 304 2.29 -3.85 -14.93
CA ILE A 304 1.26 -4.07 -15.95
C ILE A 304 1.90 -4.39 -17.30
N TYR A 305 2.93 -3.63 -17.72
CA TYR A 305 3.62 -3.85 -18.98
C TYR A 305 4.34 -5.21 -19.03
N GLN A 306 4.95 -5.67 -17.93
CA GLN A 306 5.67 -6.95 -17.88
C GLN A 306 4.75 -8.14 -18.17
N ILE A 307 3.48 -8.08 -17.80
CA ILE A 307 2.49 -9.14 -18.13
C ILE A 307 2.36 -9.36 -19.64
N PHE A 308 2.62 -8.33 -20.44
CA PHE A 308 2.54 -8.38 -21.91
C PHE A 308 3.88 -8.63 -22.61
N SER A 309 5.00 -8.21 -21.98
CA SER A 309 6.33 -8.27 -22.59
C SER A 309 6.92 -9.68 -22.64
N HIS A 310 6.37 -10.61 -21.88
CA HIS A 310 6.78 -12.01 -21.81
C HIS A 310 5.79 -12.98 -22.52
N LYS A 311 4.79 -12.44 -23.20
CA LYS A 311 3.89 -13.19 -24.10
C LYS A 311 4.32 -12.96 -25.56
#